data_7354e797aaa2a3557f63d9cb8a80ce8c
#
_entry.id   7354e797aaa2a3557f63d9cb8a80ce8c
#
_cell.length_a   1.000
_cell.length_b   1.000
_cell.length_c   1.000
_cell.angle_alpha   90.00
_cell.angle_beta   90.00
_cell.angle_gamma   90.00
#
_symmetry.space_group_name_H-M   'P 1'
#
loop_
_entity.id
_entity.type
_entity.pdbx_description
1 polymer ?
#
loop_
_entity_poly.entity_id
_entity_poly.type
_entity_poly.pdbx_seq_one_letter_code
_entity_poly.pdbx_strand_id
1 'polypeptide(L)'
;MDNLLDQLNKQQREAVEYNSGPSLIIAGAGSGKTRVLTYKIAYLMQQGYHPQSILALTFTNKAAREMKERIAQLIGWQYARYLWMGTFHSVFSRILRTEAERIGFTANFTIFDSADSRNLIKTIIKQF
;
A
#
# COMPACT_ATOMS: atom_id res chain seq x y z
N MET A 1 -8.41 -15.55 -22.53
CA MET A 1 -8.10 -14.51 -21.53
C MET A 1 -7.50 -13.35 -22.29
N ASP A 2 -8.21 -12.25 -22.35
CA ASP A 2 -7.63 -11.02 -22.89
C ASP A 2 -6.35 -10.74 -22.11
N ASN A 3 -5.27 -10.54 -22.84
CA ASN A 3 -3.99 -10.29 -22.21
C ASN A 3 -4.12 -9.01 -21.37
N LEU A 4 -3.94 -9.13 -20.05
CA LEU A 4 -4.03 -8.02 -19.09
C LEU A 4 -3.33 -6.75 -19.61
N LEU A 5 -2.24 -6.92 -20.34
CA LEU A 5 -1.41 -5.84 -20.85
C LEU A 5 -1.97 -5.16 -22.11
N ASP A 6 -2.92 -5.76 -22.82
CA ASP A 6 -3.48 -5.20 -24.06
C ASP A 6 -4.31 -3.94 -23.81
N GLN A 7 -4.74 -3.72 -22.58
CA GLN A 7 -5.48 -2.53 -22.15
C GLN A 7 -4.57 -1.33 -21.81
N LEU A 8 -3.26 -1.50 -21.88
CA LEU A 8 -2.26 -0.49 -21.54
C LEU A 8 -1.65 0.11 -22.79
N ASN A 9 -1.35 1.40 -22.74
CA ASN A 9 -0.50 2.00 -23.75
C ASN A 9 0.95 1.51 -23.61
N LYS A 10 1.81 1.80 -24.60
CA LYS A 10 3.20 1.32 -24.61
C LYS A 10 3.98 1.69 -23.34
N GLN A 11 3.89 2.93 -22.88
CA GLN A 11 4.62 3.42 -21.70
C GLN A 11 4.11 2.79 -20.41
N GLN A 12 2.80 2.64 -20.28
CA GLN A 12 2.18 1.96 -19.14
C GLN A 12 2.58 0.48 -19.10
N ARG A 13 2.58 -0.18 -20.25
CA ARG A 13 2.97 -1.58 -20.37
C ARG A 13 4.43 -1.78 -19.97
N GLU A 14 5.33 -0.95 -20.46
CA GLU A 14 6.75 -0.98 -20.12
C GLU A 14 6.97 -0.83 -18.61
N ALA A 15 6.26 0.11 -17.96
CA ALA A 15 6.31 0.31 -16.53
C ALA A 15 5.77 -0.90 -15.73
N VAL A 16 4.73 -1.55 -16.22
CA VAL A 16 4.14 -2.75 -15.60
C VAL A 16 5.06 -3.96 -15.74
N GLU A 17 5.68 -4.16 -16.88
CA GLU A 17 6.54 -5.33 -17.14
C GLU A 17 7.92 -5.23 -16.49
N TYR A 18 8.42 -4.02 -16.19
CA TYR A 18 9.74 -3.84 -15.60
C TYR A 18 9.81 -4.37 -14.16
N ASN A 19 10.61 -5.40 -13.93
CA ASN A 19 10.79 -6.08 -12.63
C ASN A 19 12.26 -6.28 -12.23
N SER A 20 13.20 -5.70 -12.98
CA SER A 20 14.63 -5.95 -12.76
C SER A 20 15.24 -5.13 -11.61
N GLY A 21 14.47 -4.24 -10.98
CA GLY A 21 14.94 -3.42 -9.88
C GLY A 21 13.97 -2.28 -9.53
N PRO A 22 14.39 -1.34 -8.69
CA PRO A 22 13.61 -0.16 -8.36
C PRO A 22 13.29 0.67 -9.60
N SER A 23 12.07 1.20 -9.67
CA SER A 23 11.64 2.08 -10.75
C SER A 23 10.87 3.27 -10.20
N LEU A 24 11.05 4.43 -10.82
CA LEU A 24 10.28 5.64 -10.56
C LEU A 24 9.47 5.99 -11.80
N ILE A 25 8.15 6.10 -11.64
CA ILE A 25 7.24 6.47 -12.71
C ILE A 25 6.77 7.90 -12.46
N ILE A 26 7.14 8.80 -13.35
CA ILE A 26 6.73 10.20 -13.33
C ILE A 26 5.65 10.41 -14.38
N ALA A 27 4.48 10.86 -13.94
CA ALA A 27 3.35 11.05 -14.82
C ALA A 27 2.45 12.18 -14.31
N GLY A 28 1.88 12.95 -15.22
CA GLY A 28 0.96 14.04 -14.90
C GLY A 28 -0.37 13.56 -14.32
N ALA A 29 -1.15 14.47 -13.76
CA ALA A 29 -2.52 14.19 -13.32
C ALA A 29 -3.35 13.66 -14.49
N GLY A 30 -4.18 12.65 -14.26
CA GLY A 30 -5.03 12.03 -15.29
C GLY A 30 -4.31 11.12 -16.29
N SER A 31 -2.99 10.91 -16.17
CA SER A 31 -2.18 10.08 -17.06
C SER A 31 -2.30 8.57 -16.83
N GLY A 32 -3.11 8.14 -15.84
CA GLY A 32 -3.31 6.72 -15.52
C GLY A 32 -2.28 6.10 -14.59
N LYS A 33 -1.60 6.88 -13.72
CA LYS A 33 -0.65 6.35 -12.71
C LYS A 33 -1.25 5.23 -11.86
N THR A 34 -2.45 5.42 -11.36
CA THR A 34 -3.14 4.41 -10.55
C THR A 34 -3.42 3.15 -11.37
N ARG A 35 -3.69 3.29 -12.66
CA ARG A 35 -3.87 2.16 -13.56
C ARG A 35 -2.59 1.35 -13.69
N VAL A 36 -1.46 2.00 -13.89
CA VAL A 36 -0.14 1.33 -13.93
C VAL A 36 0.09 0.53 -12.66
N LEU A 37 -0.17 1.11 -11.49
CA LEU A 37 0.05 0.45 -10.21
C LEU A 37 -0.87 -0.76 -10.00
N THR A 38 -2.16 -0.64 -10.32
CA THR A 38 -3.12 -1.76 -10.20
C THR A 38 -2.78 -2.90 -11.16
N TYR A 39 -2.41 -2.57 -12.39
CA TYR A 39 -1.99 -3.56 -13.38
C TYR A 39 -0.64 -4.19 -13.05
N LYS A 40 0.28 -3.45 -12.44
CA LYS A 40 1.55 -4.00 -11.93
C LYS A 40 1.31 -5.09 -10.90
N ILE A 41 0.41 -4.86 -9.94
CA ILE A 41 0.06 -5.85 -8.93
C ILE A 41 -0.56 -7.10 -9.56
N ALA A 42 -1.51 -6.92 -10.47
CA ALA A 42 -2.12 -8.03 -11.18
C ALA A 42 -1.10 -8.81 -12.01
N TYR A 43 -0.19 -8.12 -12.69
CA TYR A 43 0.89 -8.73 -13.46
C TYR A 43 1.86 -9.54 -12.58
N LEU A 44 2.28 -9.00 -11.44
CA LEU A 44 3.14 -9.72 -10.48
C LEU A 44 2.49 -11.03 -10.02
N MET A 45 1.18 -11.01 -9.77
CA MET A 45 0.46 -12.22 -9.39
C MET A 45 0.38 -13.24 -10.54
N GLN A 46 0.22 -12.79 -11.78
CA GLN A 46 0.30 -13.68 -12.95
C GLN A 46 1.71 -14.29 -13.13
N GLN A 47 2.75 -13.58 -12.69
CA GLN A 47 4.13 -14.08 -12.67
C GLN A 47 4.40 -15.04 -11.51
N GLY A 48 3.41 -15.37 -10.70
CA GLY A 48 3.52 -16.34 -9.60
C GLY A 48 3.88 -15.75 -8.23
N TYR A 49 3.93 -14.43 -8.09
CA TYR A 49 4.11 -13.81 -6.78
C TYR A 49 2.85 -13.97 -5.92
N HIS A 50 3.03 -14.42 -4.69
CA HIS A 50 1.91 -14.55 -3.75
C HIS A 50 1.38 -13.18 -3.31
N PRO A 51 0.05 -13.02 -3.16
CA PRO A 51 -0.53 -11.75 -2.69
C PRO A 51 0.07 -11.26 -1.38
N GLN A 52 0.39 -12.17 -0.46
CA GLN A 52 0.99 -11.86 0.84
C GLN A 52 2.42 -11.30 0.76
N SER A 53 3.11 -11.48 -0.36
CA SER A 53 4.45 -10.91 -0.58
C SER A 53 4.42 -9.55 -1.28
N ILE A 54 3.24 -9.03 -1.58
CA ILE A 54 3.07 -7.74 -2.26
C ILE A 54 2.58 -6.70 -1.26
N LEU A 55 3.34 -5.62 -1.15
CA LEU A 55 3.02 -4.45 -0.33
C LEU A 55 2.70 -3.26 -1.24
N ALA A 56 1.48 -2.72 -1.11
CA ALA A 56 1.03 -1.54 -1.84
C ALA A 56 0.57 -0.45 -0.87
N LEU A 57 1.22 0.69 -0.91
CA LEU A 57 0.99 1.79 0.01
C LEU A 57 0.40 3.00 -0.71
N THR A 58 -0.54 3.66 -0.05
CA THR A 58 -1.16 4.91 -0.51
C THR A 58 -1.10 5.96 0.60
N PHE A 59 -1.38 7.21 0.23
CA PHE A 59 -1.42 8.30 1.20
C PHE A 59 -2.74 8.39 1.97
N THR A 60 -3.87 8.05 1.33
CA THR A 60 -5.20 8.18 1.91
C THR A 60 -5.94 6.85 1.96
N ASN A 61 -6.81 6.69 2.95
CA ASN A 61 -7.68 5.52 3.06
C ASN A 61 -8.63 5.38 1.86
N LYS A 62 -9.08 6.50 1.31
CA LYS A 62 -9.92 6.52 0.11
C LYS A 62 -9.17 5.92 -1.08
N ALA A 63 -7.96 6.40 -1.35
CA ALA A 63 -7.12 5.88 -2.44
C ALA A 63 -6.79 4.38 -2.26
N ALA A 64 -6.50 3.95 -1.03
CA ALA A 64 -6.27 2.54 -0.72
C ALA A 64 -7.49 1.66 -1.05
N ARG A 65 -8.68 2.12 -0.69
CA ARG A 65 -9.93 1.41 -0.96
C ARG A 65 -10.21 1.31 -2.45
N GLU A 66 -10.15 2.43 -3.17
CA GLU A 66 -10.37 2.47 -4.62
C GLU A 66 -9.36 1.59 -5.37
N MET A 67 -8.11 1.59 -4.95
CA MET A 67 -7.07 0.74 -5.53
C MET A 67 -7.38 -0.74 -5.30
N LYS A 68 -7.77 -1.11 -4.08
CA LYS A 68 -8.11 -2.48 -3.72
C LYS A 68 -9.30 -3.00 -4.54
N GLU A 69 -10.32 -2.18 -4.72
CA GLU A 69 -11.49 -2.51 -5.55
C GLU A 69 -11.08 -2.75 -7.01
N ARG A 70 -10.25 -1.88 -7.59
CA ARG A 70 -9.74 -2.04 -8.96
C ARG A 70 -8.91 -3.30 -9.13
N ILE A 71 -8.05 -3.60 -8.17
CA ILE A 71 -7.25 -4.83 -8.17
C ILE A 71 -8.18 -6.06 -8.08
N ALA A 72 -9.17 -6.02 -7.19
CA ALA A 72 -10.12 -7.10 -7.05
C ALA A 72 -10.94 -7.36 -8.31
N GLN A 73 -11.22 -6.33 -9.10
CA GLN A 73 -11.86 -6.48 -10.42
C GLN A 73 -10.95 -7.21 -11.43
N LEU A 74 -9.63 -7.06 -11.31
CA LEU A 74 -8.66 -7.68 -12.22
C LEU A 74 -8.32 -9.13 -11.84
N ILE A 75 -8.20 -9.41 -10.55
CA ILE A 75 -7.67 -10.70 -10.05
C ILE A 75 -8.66 -11.48 -9.18
N GLY A 76 -9.76 -10.88 -8.79
CA GLY A 76 -10.77 -11.46 -7.89
C GLY A 76 -10.52 -11.13 -6.41
N TRP A 77 -11.60 -11.02 -5.64
CA TRP A 77 -11.57 -10.73 -4.21
C TRP A 77 -10.88 -11.81 -3.38
N GLN A 78 -10.95 -13.07 -3.83
CA GLN A 78 -10.31 -14.20 -3.18
C GLN A 78 -8.79 -14.02 -3.05
N TYR A 79 -8.16 -13.27 -3.95
CA TYR A 79 -6.73 -12.96 -3.92
C TYR A 79 -6.45 -11.57 -3.34
N ALA A 80 -7.23 -10.56 -3.73
CA ALA A 80 -7.00 -9.17 -3.32
C ALA A 80 -7.05 -8.98 -1.80
N ARG A 81 -7.80 -9.80 -1.08
CA ARG A 81 -7.90 -9.75 0.39
C ARG A 81 -6.58 -10.05 1.11
N TYR A 82 -5.66 -10.77 0.49
CA TYR A 82 -4.38 -11.15 1.08
C TYR A 82 -3.24 -10.17 0.78
N LEU A 83 -3.48 -9.17 -0.07
CA LEU A 83 -2.50 -8.12 -0.32
C LEU A 83 -2.27 -7.28 0.94
N TRP A 84 -1.02 -6.94 1.20
CA TRP A 84 -0.66 -5.91 2.16
C TRP A 84 -0.92 -4.55 1.54
N MET A 85 -2.10 -3.99 1.79
CA MET A 85 -2.55 -2.76 1.17
C MET A 85 -3.23 -1.84 2.17
N GLY A 86 -2.88 -0.57 2.08
CA GLY A 86 -3.43 0.48 2.91
C GLY A 86 -2.61 1.76 2.85
N THR A 87 -2.87 2.67 3.78
CA THR A 87 -1.99 3.82 3.99
C THR A 87 -0.70 3.38 4.68
N PHE A 88 0.35 4.18 4.57
CA PHE A 88 1.60 3.95 5.31
C PHE A 88 1.33 3.71 6.79
N HIS A 89 0.58 4.59 7.43
CA HIS A 89 0.25 4.47 8.85
C HIS A 89 -0.49 3.18 9.20
N SER A 90 -1.52 2.81 8.44
CA SER A 90 -2.33 1.63 8.74
C SER A 90 -1.55 0.32 8.57
N VAL A 91 -0.76 0.22 7.51
CA VAL A 91 0.02 -1.00 7.24
C VAL A 91 1.18 -1.13 8.22
N PHE A 92 1.96 -0.07 8.44
CA PHE A 92 3.08 -0.11 9.39
C PHE A 92 2.61 -0.28 10.84
N SER A 93 1.47 0.28 11.22
CA SER A 93 0.84 0.02 12.51
C SER A 93 0.54 -1.47 12.72
N ARG A 94 0.03 -2.15 11.72
CA ARG A 94 -0.20 -3.61 11.77
C ARG A 94 1.09 -4.39 11.90
N ILE A 95 2.12 -4.04 11.13
CA ILE A 95 3.44 -4.68 11.20
C ILE A 95 4.05 -4.47 12.60
N LEU A 96 4.03 -3.23 13.10
CA LEU A 96 4.57 -2.91 14.42
C LEU A 96 3.85 -3.65 15.54
N ARG A 97 2.53 -3.85 15.46
CA ARG A 97 1.80 -4.63 16.47
C ARG A 97 2.21 -6.10 16.49
N THR A 98 2.48 -6.67 15.32
CA THR A 98 2.95 -8.06 15.22
C THR A 98 4.37 -8.22 15.75
N GLU A 99 5.23 -7.23 15.54
CA GLU A 99 6.66 -7.27 15.89
C GLU A 99 7.02 -6.44 17.14
N ALA A 100 6.02 -5.95 17.89
CA ALA A 100 6.19 -5.02 19.00
C ALA A 100 7.20 -5.50 20.04
N GLU A 101 7.15 -6.77 20.42
CA GLU A 101 8.02 -7.36 21.43
C GLU A 101 9.51 -7.30 21.02
N ARG A 102 9.81 -7.40 19.72
CA ARG A 102 11.19 -7.33 19.21
C ARG A 102 11.84 -5.96 19.39
N ILE A 103 11.04 -4.92 19.57
CA ILE A 103 11.50 -3.55 19.79
C ILE A 103 11.19 -3.05 21.21
N GLY A 104 10.83 -3.94 22.13
CA GLY A 104 10.60 -3.63 23.54
C GLY A 104 9.23 -3.01 23.86
N PHE A 105 8.26 -3.15 22.96
CA PHE A 105 6.87 -2.72 23.18
C PHE A 105 5.93 -3.90 23.32
N THR A 106 4.77 -3.66 23.92
CA THR A 106 3.65 -4.62 23.89
C THR A 106 2.78 -4.36 22.66
N ALA A 107 2.02 -5.35 22.21
CA ALA A 107 1.11 -5.20 21.07
C ALA A 107 0.00 -4.15 21.30
N ASN A 108 -0.23 -3.73 22.53
CA ASN A 108 -1.24 -2.74 22.94
C ASN A 108 -0.71 -1.29 22.95
N PHE A 109 0.41 -1.00 22.32
CA PHE A 109 0.94 0.36 22.27
C PHE A 109 -0.05 1.34 21.62
N THR A 110 -0.01 2.59 22.07
CA THR A 110 -0.81 3.69 21.52
C THR A 110 -0.01 4.45 20.47
N ILE A 111 -0.66 4.80 19.37
CA ILE A 111 -0.09 5.67 18.34
C ILE A 111 -0.60 7.09 18.60
N PHE A 112 0.31 8.01 18.86
CA PHE A 112 -0.01 9.42 19.07
C PHE A 112 0.02 10.17 17.75
N ASP A 113 -1.00 10.98 17.53
CA ASP A 113 -0.94 12.04 16.53
C ASP A 113 -0.26 13.31 17.09
N SER A 114 -0.17 14.35 16.27
CA SER A 114 0.44 15.61 16.69
C SER A 114 -0.33 16.30 17.83
N ALA A 115 -1.65 16.12 17.89
CA ALA A 115 -2.49 16.70 18.93
C ALA A 115 -2.29 15.97 20.26
N ASP A 116 -2.26 14.65 20.23
CA ASP A 116 -1.99 13.79 21.39
C ASP A 116 -0.62 14.11 22.00
N SER A 117 0.42 14.22 21.16
CA SER A 117 1.77 14.58 21.60
C SER A 117 1.82 15.94 22.27
N ARG A 118 1.16 16.96 21.70
CA ARG A 118 1.08 18.30 22.30
C ARG A 118 0.34 18.29 23.63
N ASN A 119 -0.75 17.55 23.71
CA ASN A 119 -1.55 17.45 24.94
C ASN A 119 -0.76 16.76 26.06
N LEU A 120 -0.03 15.71 25.74
CA LEU A 120 0.84 15.03 26.70
C LEU A 120 1.92 15.99 27.24
N ILE A 121 2.61 16.70 26.36
CA ILE A 121 3.65 17.68 26.74
C ILE A 121 3.06 18.77 27.64
N LYS A 122 1.89 19.33 27.27
CA LYS A 122 1.19 20.33 28.11
C LYS A 122 0.84 19.78 29.50
N THR A 123 0.43 18.54 29.59
CA THR A 123 0.10 17.88 30.85
C THR A 123 1.34 17.72 31.72
N ILE A 124 2.45 17.30 31.14
CA ILE A 124 3.73 17.15 31.85
C ILE A 124 4.21 18.51 32.37
N ILE A 125 4.19 19.56 31.54
CA ILE A 125 4.61 20.91 31.94
C ILE A 125 3.79 21.45 33.11
N LYS A 126 2.49 21.15 33.19
CA LYS A 126 1.63 21.57 34.31
C LYS A 126 1.93 20.86 35.62
N GLN A 127 2.67 19.75 35.60
CA GLN A 127 3.04 19.00 36.80
C GLN A 127 4.34 19.47 37.42
N PHE A 128 5.10 20.30 36.70
CA PHE A 128 6.32 20.97 37.16
C PHE A 128 6.10 22.46 37.40
#